data_9e4700fd928644e74960e21977f0cbbd
#
_entry.id   9e4700fd928644e74960e21977f0cbbd
#
_cell.length_a   1.000
_cell.length_b   1.000
_cell.length_c   1.000
_cell.angle_alpha   90.00
_cell.angle_beta   90.00
_cell.angle_gamma   90.00
#
_symmetry.space_group_name_H-M   'P 1'
#
loop_
_entity.id
_entity.type
_entity.pdbx_description
1 polymer ?
#
loop_
_entity_poly.entity_id
_entity_poly.type
_entity_poly.pdbx_seq_one_letter_code
_entity_poly.pdbx_strand_id
1 'polypeptide(L)'
;MKFRQIFPALLAFLLLPAIVLSGVTPVIAAGNGPNDPMELEAFMDGVMAAKMSENHIPGAVVVVVKDGEVLLSKGYGYADLETRTPVDPEKTLFRPGSVSKLFVWTSVMQLVEQGKLDLNADVNDYLDFTIPDTYPEPITLKTLMTHTPGFEDKGEDLFVIKPENVISLEAYLKKNIPARVFAPGTIGAYSNYGTALASYIVERVSEMPFYEYVETNIFSPLEMTHATFRQPLPTDLAEDMSSGYNYS
;
A
#
# COMPACT_ATOMS: atom_id res chain seq x y z
N MET A 1 -60.18 -51.72 -60.83
CA MET A 1 -60.65 -50.49 -60.17
C MET A 1 -59.58 -49.93 -59.34
N LYS A 2 -58.96 -48.82 -59.73
CA LYS A 2 -57.82 -48.15 -59.03
C LYS A 2 -58.35 -46.88 -58.39
N PHE A 3 -58.33 -46.87 -57.02
CA PHE A 3 -58.62 -45.63 -56.29
C PHE A 3 -57.38 -44.78 -56.15
N ARG A 4 -57.43 -43.53 -56.70
CA ARG A 4 -56.43 -42.49 -56.51
C ARG A 4 -56.79 -41.77 -55.21
N GLN A 5 -55.86 -41.83 -54.28
CA GLN A 5 -55.91 -40.95 -53.10
C GLN A 5 -55.23 -39.65 -53.42
N ILE A 6 -55.94 -38.54 -53.20
CA ILE A 6 -55.44 -37.17 -53.31
C ILE A 6 -55.04 -36.74 -51.89
N PHE A 7 -53.78 -36.47 -51.70
CA PHE A 7 -53.26 -35.86 -50.45
C PHE A 7 -53.39 -34.35 -50.54
N PRO A 8 -54.00 -33.66 -49.56
CA PRO A 8 -53.90 -32.19 -49.50
C PRO A 8 -52.58 -31.79 -48.85
N ALA A 9 -51.81 -30.93 -49.52
CA ALA A 9 -50.63 -30.31 -49.00
C ALA A 9 -50.98 -29.34 -47.87
N LEU A 10 -50.58 -29.67 -46.66
CA LEU A 10 -50.67 -28.80 -45.50
C LEU A 10 -49.50 -27.77 -45.57
N LEU A 11 -49.81 -26.52 -45.85
CA LEU A 11 -48.86 -25.39 -45.86
C LEU A 11 -48.63 -25.00 -44.37
N ALA A 12 -47.53 -25.50 -43.75
CA ALA A 12 -47.13 -25.08 -42.43
C ALA A 12 -46.44 -23.70 -42.53
N PHE A 13 -47.13 -22.65 -42.11
CA PHE A 13 -46.54 -21.32 -41.90
C PHE A 13 -45.68 -21.38 -40.64
N LEU A 14 -44.33 -21.45 -40.78
CA LEU A 14 -43.38 -21.26 -39.71
C LEU A 14 -43.30 -19.77 -39.39
N LEU A 15 -43.98 -19.34 -38.32
CA LEU A 15 -43.77 -18.07 -37.66
C LEU A 15 -42.46 -18.15 -36.87
N LEU A 16 -41.36 -17.68 -37.44
CA LEU A 16 -40.13 -17.36 -36.72
C LEU A 16 -40.36 -16.14 -35.84
N PRO A 17 -40.19 -16.21 -34.50
CA PRO A 17 -40.16 -14.99 -33.70
C PRO A 17 -38.88 -14.27 -34.03
N ALA A 18 -38.99 -13.05 -34.59
CA ALA A 18 -37.87 -12.13 -34.68
C ALA A 18 -37.44 -11.73 -33.27
N ILE A 19 -36.39 -12.38 -32.76
CA ILE A 19 -35.71 -11.95 -31.57
C ILE A 19 -35.01 -10.64 -31.96
N VAL A 20 -35.62 -9.53 -31.58
CA VAL A 20 -34.94 -8.23 -31.58
C VAL A 20 -33.85 -8.32 -30.52
N LEU A 21 -32.64 -8.71 -30.90
CA LEU A 21 -31.45 -8.43 -30.11
C LEU A 21 -31.36 -6.91 -30.04
N SER A 22 -31.94 -6.33 -28.99
CA SER A 22 -31.57 -5.00 -28.54
C SER A 22 -30.06 -5.07 -28.23
N GLY A 23 -29.25 -4.58 -29.15
CA GLY A 23 -27.84 -4.43 -28.97
C GLY A 23 -27.62 -3.58 -27.73
N VAL A 24 -27.28 -4.22 -26.62
CA VAL A 24 -26.63 -3.54 -25.51
C VAL A 24 -25.30 -3.09 -26.09
N THR A 25 -25.27 -1.88 -26.65
CA THR A 25 -24.00 -1.23 -26.93
C THR A 25 -23.28 -1.15 -25.59
N PRO A 26 -22.08 -1.76 -25.46
CA PRO A 26 -21.30 -1.51 -24.27
C PRO A 26 -21.11 0.00 -24.21
N VAL A 27 -21.60 0.62 -23.16
CA VAL A 27 -21.20 1.99 -22.80
C VAL A 27 -19.73 1.84 -22.45
N ILE A 28 -18.87 1.96 -23.47
CA ILE A 28 -17.48 2.26 -23.24
C ILE A 28 -17.55 3.65 -22.64
N ALA A 29 -17.43 3.72 -21.34
CA ALA A 29 -17.11 4.97 -20.70
C ALA A 29 -15.85 5.46 -21.40
N ALA A 30 -15.99 6.38 -22.32
CA ALA A 30 -14.88 7.15 -22.88
C ALA A 30 -14.39 8.02 -21.72
N GLY A 31 -13.73 7.35 -20.76
CA GLY A 31 -13.43 7.99 -19.51
C GLY A 31 -12.01 8.44 -19.47
N ASN A 32 -11.82 9.73 -19.54
CA ASN A 32 -10.67 10.38 -18.94
C ASN A 32 -10.75 10.35 -17.39
N GLY A 33 -11.48 9.39 -16.81
CA GLY A 33 -11.81 9.31 -15.38
C GLY A 33 -12.82 10.38 -14.93
N PRO A 34 -13.07 10.48 -13.61
CA PRO A 34 -13.99 11.49 -13.09
C PRO A 34 -13.46 12.90 -13.37
N ASN A 35 -14.33 13.78 -13.85
CA ASN A 35 -14.02 15.17 -14.13
C ASN A 35 -14.90 16.15 -13.35
N ASP A 36 -16.02 15.68 -12.83
CA ASP A 36 -16.93 16.47 -12.01
C ASP A 36 -16.72 16.11 -10.53
N PRO A 37 -16.25 17.05 -9.69
CA PRO A 37 -16.06 16.82 -8.26
C PRO A 37 -17.34 16.40 -7.53
N MET A 38 -18.52 16.91 -7.91
CA MET A 38 -19.78 16.55 -7.25
C MET A 38 -20.23 15.13 -7.58
N GLU A 39 -20.06 14.69 -8.84
CA GLU A 39 -20.34 13.30 -9.23
C GLU A 39 -19.38 12.34 -8.54
N LEU A 40 -18.09 12.71 -8.48
CA LEU A 40 -17.06 11.92 -7.77
C LEU A 40 -17.37 11.82 -6.28
N GLU A 41 -17.73 12.93 -5.64
CA GLU A 41 -18.11 12.94 -4.22
C GLU A 41 -19.31 12.04 -3.96
N ALA A 42 -20.39 12.18 -4.74
CA ALA A 42 -21.59 11.35 -4.59
C ALA A 42 -21.30 9.86 -4.79
N PHE A 43 -20.44 9.51 -5.76
CA PHE A 43 -19.99 8.14 -5.99
C PHE A 43 -19.19 7.61 -4.79
N MET A 44 -18.21 8.38 -4.32
CA MET A 44 -17.38 7.98 -3.17
C MET A 44 -18.18 7.88 -1.89
N ASP A 45 -19.17 8.74 -1.65
CA ASP A 45 -20.07 8.66 -0.50
C ASP A 45 -20.82 7.32 -0.47
N GLY A 46 -21.33 6.88 -1.63
CA GLY A 46 -22.00 5.59 -1.73
C GLY A 46 -21.05 4.41 -1.49
N VAL A 47 -19.86 4.45 -2.08
CA VAL A 47 -18.83 3.41 -1.90
C VAL A 47 -18.38 3.34 -0.44
N MET A 48 -18.04 4.48 0.16
CA MET A 48 -17.54 4.55 1.53
C MET A 48 -18.60 4.14 2.55
N ALA A 49 -19.85 4.60 2.39
CA ALA A 49 -20.96 4.18 3.24
C ALA A 49 -21.13 2.66 3.25
N ALA A 50 -21.11 2.02 2.05
CA ALA A 50 -21.24 0.58 1.93
C ALA A 50 -20.04 -0.16 2.53
N LYS A 51 -18.80 0.23 2.16
CA LYS A 51 -17.58 -0.48 2.59
C LYS A 51 -17.25 -0.30 4.06
N MET A 52 -17.48 0.87 4.60
CA MET A 52 -17.27 1.11 6.04
C MET A 52 -18.27 0.32 6.88
N SER A 53 -19.53 0.25 6.44
CA SER A 53 -20.56 -0.57 7.12
C SER A 53 -20.25 -2.06 7.04
N GLU A 54 -19.90 -2.56 5.85
CA GLU A 54 -19.60 -3.98 5.60
C GLU A 54 -18.39 -4.47 6.42
N ASN A 55 -17.36 -3.64 6.53
CA ASN A 55 -16.06 -4.00 7.13
C ASN A 55 -15.86 -3.40 8.54
N HIS A 56 -16.87 -2.78 9.11
CA HIS A 56 -16.81 -2.15 10.43
C HIS A 56 -15.66 -1.13 10.58
N ILE A 57 -15.43 -0.33 9.53
CA ILE A 57 -14.38 0.69 9.51
C ILE A 57 -14.89 1.94 10.22
N PRO A 58 -14.27 2.37 11.34
CA PRO A 58 -14.75 3.50 12.10
C PRO A 58 -14.53 4.85 11.44
N GLY A 59 -13.42 4.99 10.72
CA GLY A 59 -13.06 6.23 10.05
C GLY A 59 -12.12 5.98 8.88
N ALA A 60 -12.18 6.89 7.89
CA ALA A 60 -11.33 6.85 6.72
C ALA A 60 -11.13 8.24 6.11
N VAL A 61 -10.07 8.42 5.37
CA VAL A 61 -9.85 9.60 4.52
C VAL A 61 -9.70 9.16 3.07
N VAL A 62 -10.27 9.93 2.16
CA VAL A 62 -10.12 9.72 0.72
C VAL A 62 -9.68 11.02 0.07
N VAL A 63 -8.60 10.92 -0.71
CA VAL A 63 -8.12 12.01 -1.55
C VAL A 63 -8.01 11.51 -2.98
N VAL A 64 -8.56 12.27 -3.92
CA VAL A 64 -8.43 11.99 -5.35
C VAL A 64 -7.79 13.19 -6.02
N VAL A 65 -6.65 12.94 -6.66
CA VAL A 65 -5.89 13.94 -7.41
C VAL A 65 -5.90 13.57 -8.89
N LYS A 66 -6.14 14.52 -9.75
CA LYS A 66 -6.11 14.35 -11.21
C LYS A 66 -5.49 15.58 -11.86
N ASP A 67 -4.54 15.34 -12.76
CA ASP A 67 -3.86 16.41 -13.51
C ASP A 67 -3.24 17.51 -12.63
N GLY A 68 -2.80 17.13 -11.41
CA GLY A 68 -2.23 18.05 -10.42
C GLY A 68 -3.26 18.77 -9.53
N GLU A 69 -4.56 18.59 -9.77
CA GLU A 69 -5.63 19.22 -8.99
C GLU A 69 -6.31 18.22 -8.04
N VAL A 70 -6.60 18.65 -6.81
CA VAL A 70 -7.37 17.85 -5.85
C VAL A 70 -8.86 17.93 -6.21
N LEU A 71 -9.40 16.82 -6.74
CA LEU A 71 -10.83 16.72 -7.08
C LEU A 71 -11.68 16.36 -5.87
N LEU A 72 -11.14 15.63 -4.91
CA LEU A 72 -11.82 15.24 -3.68
C LEU A 72 -10.80 15.15 -2.55
N SER A 73 -11.13 15.76 -1.40
CA SER A 73 -10.46 15.51 -0.12
C SER A 73 -11.55 15.43 0.94
N LYS A 74 -11.82 14.21 1.47
CA LYS A 74 -12.96 14.00 2.36
C LYS A 74 -12.66 12.98 3.45
N GLY A 75 -13.04 13.36 4.69
CA GLY A 75 -13.07 12.46 5.84
C GLY A 75 -14.43 11.77 5.97
N TYR A 76 -14.41 10.52 6.40
CA TYR A 76 -15.60 9.70 6.66
C TYR A 76 -15.52 9.10 8.05
N GLY A 77 -16.64 9.10 8.76
CA GLY A 77 -16.73 8.51 10.11
C GLY A 77 -15.92 9.27 11.16
N TYR A 78 -15.30 8.52 12.07
CA TYR A 78 -14.66 9.06 13.27
C TYR A 78 -13.20 8.65 13.36
N ALA A 79 -12.33 9.59 13.72
CA ALA A 79 -10.96 9.36 14.12
C ALA A 79 -10.89 8.67 15.50
N ASP A 80 -11.87 8.96 16.35
CA ASP A 80 -12.03 8.35 17.66
C ASP A 80 -13.52 8.09 17.95
N LEU A 81 -13.87 6.83 18.25
CA LEU A 81 -15.26 6.41 18.51
C LEU A 81 -15.74 6.81 19.90
N GLU A 82 -14.85 6.91 20.89
CA GLU A 82 -15.23 7.21 22.27
C GLU A 82 -15.61 8.69 22.40
N THR A 83 -14.79 9.55 21.84
CA THR A 83 -15.02 11.00 21.83
C THR A 83 -15.92 11.46 20.68
N ARG A 84 -16.16 10.58 19.68
CA ARG A 84 -16.84 10.89 18.43
C ARG A 84 -16.17 12.01 17.63
N THR A 85 -14.87 12.09 17.70
CA THR A 85 -14.09 13.05 16.92
C THR A 85 -14.18 12.67 15.45
N PRO A 86 -14.75 13.51 14.57
CA PRO A 86 -14.87 13.18 13.15
C PRO A 86 -13.49 13.13 12.48
N VAL A 87 -13.36 12.37 11.40
CA VAL A 87 -12.16 12.40 10.56
C VAL A 87 -12.07 13.74 9.84
N ASP A 88 -10.98 14.46 10.07
CA ASP A 88 -10.60 15.66 9.34
C ASP A 88 -9.59 15.27 8.24
N PRO A 89 -9.91 15.47 6.95
CA PRO A 89 -9.03 15.05 5.86
C PRO A 89 -7.70 15.82 5.81
N GLU A 90 -7.60 16.98 6.48
CA GLU A 90 -6.40 17.81 6.49
C GLU A 90 -5.51 17.56 7.72
N LYS A 91 -6.06 16.92 8.78
CA LYS A 91 -5.36 16.77 10.06
C LYS A 91 -5.25 15.34 10.54
N THR A 92 -6.33 14.55 10.42
CA THR A 92 -6.35 13.22 11.02
C THR A 92 -5.24 12.33 10.48
N LEU A 93 -4.38 11.87 11.38
CA LEU A 93 -3.29 10.96 11.06
C LEU A 93 -3.77 9.50 11.11
N PHE A 94 -3.31 8.74 10.13
CA PHE A 94 -3.51 7.30 10.05
C PHE A 94 -2.16 6.59 9.95
N ARG A 95 -2.11 5.34 10.41
CA ARG A 95 -0.96 4.48 10.19
C ARG A 95 -1.10 3.77 8.84
N PRO A 96 -0.35 4.15 7.79
CA PRO A 96 -0.53 3.61 6.44
C PRO A 96 0.03 2.19 6.28
N GLY A 97 0.56 1.60 7.34
CA GLY A 97 1.14 0.27 7.31
C GLY A 97 2.24 0.16 6.26
N SER A 98 2.20 -0.87 5.44
CA SER A 98 3.26 -1.17 4.46
C SER A 98 3.34 -0.20 3.28
N VAL A 99 2.40 0.72 3.12
CA VAL A 99 2.56 1.84 2.16
C VAL A 99 3.78 2.70 2.55
N SER A 100 4.14 2.75 3.83
CA SER A 100 5.37 3.42 4.32
C SER A 100 6.65 2.94 3.64
N LYS A 101 6.69 1.70 3.12
CA LYS A 101 7.85 1.14 2.42
C LYS A 101 8.23 1.93 1.16
N LEU A 102 7.27 2.64 0.56
CA LEU A 102 7.56 3.52 -0.59
C LEU A 102 8.61 4.59 -0.24
N PHE A 103 8.55 5.14 0.96
CA PHE A 103 9.52 6.15 1.41
C PHE A 103 10.90 5.54 1.66
N VAL A 104 10.96 4.27 2.11
CA VAL A 104 12.23 3.55 2.25
C VAL A 104 12.88 3.38 0.88
N TRP A 105 12.13 2.90 -0.11
CA TRP A 105 12.67 2.66 -1.45
C TRP A 105 13.01 3.96 -2.18
N THR A 106 12.23 5.03 -1.96
CA THR A 106 12.57 6.37 -2.47
C THR A 106 13.90 6.86 -1.87
N SER A 107 14.10 6.71 -0.57
CA SER A 107 15.36 7.08 0.10
C SER A 107 16.56 6.30 -0.45
N VAL A 108 16.41 4.98 -0.63
CA VAL A 108 17.43 4.14 -1.25
C VAL A 108 17.76 4.64 -2.65
N MET A 109 16.74 4.91 -3.48
CA MET A 109 16.94 5.37 -4.85
C MET A 109 17.56 6.75 -4.95
N GLN A 110 17.25 7.68 -4.03
CA GLN A 110 17.93 8.97 -3.94
C GLN A 110 19.44 8.80 -3.67
N LEU A 111 19.82 7.87 -2.78
CA LEU A 111 21.22 7.60 -2.49
C LEU A 111 21.92 6.82 -3.64
N VAL A 112 21.19 6.00 -4.39
CA VAL A 112 21.70 5.39 -5.62
C VAL A 112 21.96 6.44 -6.70
N GLU A 113 21.04 7.38 -6.90
CA GLU A 113 21.21 8.50 -7.84
C GLU A 113 22.41 9.37 -7.48
N GLN A 114 22.70 9.55 -6.18
CA GLN A 114 23.88 10.24 -5.68
C GLN A 114 25.18 9.41 -5.81
N GLY A 115 25.12 8.17 -6.27
CA GLY A 115 26.27 7.26 -6.35
C GLY A 115 26.80 6.78 -4.99
N LYS A 116 26.01 6.91 -3.91
CA LYS A 116 26.38 6.49 -2.56
C LYS A 116 25.99 5.05 -2.27
N LEU A 117 25.02 4.50 -3.01
CA LEU A 117 24.56 3.12 -2.92
C LEU A 117 24.59 2.44 -4.31
N ASP A 118 24.90 1.16 -4.33
CA ASP A 118 24.74 0.28 -5.50
C ASP A 118 23.68 -0.77 -5.17
N LEU A 119 22.65 -0.88 -6.01
CA LEU A 119 21.58 -1.86 -5.85
C LEU A 119 22.05 -3.31 -5.88
N ASN A 120 23.21 -3.59 -6.47
CA ASN A 120 23.75 -4.94 -6.66
C ASN A 120 24.93 -5.27 -5.72
N ALA A 121 25.40 -4.32 -4.92
CA ALA A 121 26.41 -4.57 -3.90
C ALA A 121 25.87 -5.44 -2.77
N ASP A 122 26.74 -6.19 -2.09
CA ASP A 122 26.39 -6.89 -0.86
C ASP A 122 25.95 -5.89 0.22
N VAL A 123 24.82 -6.13 0.87
CA VAL A 123 24.34 -5.26 1.96
C VAL A 123 25.33 -5.19 3.12
N ASN A 124 26.16 -6.23 3.31
CA ASN A 124 27.21 -6.25 4.33
C ASN A 124 28.26 -5.16 4.13
N ASP A 125 28.45 -4.64 2.90
CA ASP A 125 29.38 -3.54 2.63
C ASP A 125 28.92 -2.23 3.27
N TYR A 126 27.65 -2.08 3.61
CA TYR A 126 27.03 -0.90 4.20
C TYR A 126 26.75 -1.03 5.71
N LEU A 127 26.87 -2.25 6.26
CA LEU A 127 26.50 -2.55 7.64
C LEU A 127 27.71 -2.48 8.60
N ASP A 128 27.43 -2.23 9.86
CA ASP A 128 28.39 -2.36 10.98
C ASP A 128 28.21 -3.66 11.78
N PHE A 129 27.41 -4.57 11.25
CA PHE A 129 27.25 -5.96 11.67
C PHE A 129 27.13 -6.84 10.42
N THR A 130 27.15 -8.15 10.57
CA THR A 130 27.16 -9.06 9.42
C THR A 130 25.89 -9.89 9.37
N ILE A 131 25.24 -9.90 8.23
CA ILE A 131 24.23 -10.91 7.86
C ILE A 131 25.01 -12.18 7.44
N PRO A 132 24.75 -13.37 8.02
CA PRO A 132 25.52 -14.56 7.71
C PRO A 132 25.48 -14.98 6.23
N ASP A 133 26.63 -15.38 5.69
CA ASP A 133 26.77 -15.92 4.31
C ASP A 133 26.34 -17.38 4.26
N THR A 134 25.02 -17.62 4.22
CA THR A 134 24.46 -18.98 4.13
C THR A 134 24.45 -19.51 2.70
N TYR A 135 24.42 -18.63 1.69
CA TYR A 135 24.42 -18.94 0.26
C TYR A 135 25.54 -18.17 -0.44
N PRO A 136 26.04 -18.68 -1.59
CA PRO A 136 27.09 -17.99 -2.35
C PRO A 136 26.69 -16.62 -2.86
N GLU A 137 25.40 -16.43 -3.17
CA GLU A 137 24.86 -15.17 -3.66
C GLU A 137 24.65 -14.20 -2.50
N PRO A 138 25.11 -12.94 -2.61
CA PRO A 138 24.92 -11.93 -1.58
C PRO A 138 23.47 -11.45 -1.52
N ILE A 139 23.06 -10.98 -0.37
CA ILE A 139 21.86 -10.17 -0.26
C ILE A 139 22.19 -8.75 -0.76
N THR A 140 21.37 -8.20 -1.63
CA THR A 140 21.55 -6.88 -2.21
C THR A 140 20.33 -6.00 -1.95
N LEU A 141 20.46 -4.68 -2.07
CA LEU A 141 19.31 -3.76 -2.00
C LEU A 141 18.23 -4.14 -3.02
N LYS A 142 18.62 -4.62 -4.22
CA LYS A 142 17.69 -5.12 -5.22
C LYS A 142 16.87 -6.30 -4.71
N THR A 143 17.49 -7.27 -4.02
CA THR A 143 16.77 -8.42 -3.47
C THR A 143 15.89 -8.03 -2.28
N LEU A 144 16.28 -7.02 -1.48
CA LEU A 144 15.43 -6.46 -0.43
C LEU A 144 14.18 -5.78 -1.02
N MET A 145 14.35 -4.93 -2.05
CA MET A 145 13.25 -4.21 -2.71
C MET A 145 12.23 -5.14 -3.37
N THR A 146 12.67 -6.28 -3.88
CA THR A 146 11.81 -7.27 -4.53
C THR A 146 11.28 -8.34 -3.58
N HIS A 147 11.57 -8.23 -2.28
CA HIS A 147 11.25 -9.24 -1.28
C HIS A 147 11.77 -10.64 -1.62
N THR A 148 12.99 -10.69 -2.15
CA THR A 148 13.68 -11.95 -2.51
C THR A 148 15.01 -12.15 -1.77
N PRO A 149 15.23 -11.62 -0.52
CA PRO A 149 16.49 -11.84 0.18
C PRO A 149 16.67 -13.28 0.67
N GLY A 150 15.59 -14.07 0.69
CA GLY A 150 15.60 -15.44 1.18
C GLY A 150 15.51 -15.56 2.70
N PHE A 151 15.07 -14.54 3.41
CA PHE A 151 14.81 -14.57 4.84
C PHE A 151 13.56 -15.38 5.19
N GLU A 152 13.58 -16.06 6.35
CA GLU A 152 12.36 -16.52 7.00
C GLU A 152 11.53 -15.31 7.45
N ASP A 153 10.19 -15.49 7.58
CA ASP A 153 9.33 -14.45 8.15
C ASP A 153 9.41 -14.49 9.68
N LYS A 154 9.75 -13.34 10.27
CA LYS A 154 9.77 -13.11 11.71
C LYS A 154 8.87 -11.96 12.08
N GLY A 155 7.89 -12.23 12.98
CA GLY A 155 7.00 -11.20 13.53
C GLY A 155 7.41 -10.70 14.92
N GLU A 156 8.47 -11.24 15.50
CA GLU A 156 8.94 -10.87 16.83
C GLU A 156 9.41 -9.41 16.86
N ASP A 157 9.05 -8.71 17.92
CA ASP A 157 9.39 -7.29 18.15
C ASP A 157 8.94 -6.32 17.00
N LEU A 158 8.10 -6.77 16.06
CA LEU A 158 7.63 -5.93 14.96
C LEU A 158 6.68 -4.84 15.45
N PHE A 159 5.95 -5.13 16.51
CA PHE A 159 5.04 -4.18 17.15
C PHE A 159 5.35 -4.07 18.63
N VAL A 160 5.40 -2.84 19.13
CA VAL A 160 5.53 -2.54 20.56
C VAL A 160 4.33 -1.73 21.02
N ILE A 161 3.78 -2.08 22.19
CA ILE A 161 2.58 -1.43 22.73
C ILE A 161 2.97 -0.18 23.53
N LYS A 162 4.13 -0.19 24.16
CA LYS A 162 4.56 0.88 25.06
C LYS A 162 5.71 1.67 24.45
N PRO A 163 5.64 3.01 24.46
CA PRO A 163 6.69 3.87 23.89
C PRO A 163 8.10 3.59 24.43
N GLU A 164 8.20 3.24 25.73
CA GLU A 164 9.48 2.93 26.39
C GLU A 164 10.15 1.64 25.87
N ASN A 165 9.41 0.79 25.12
CA ASN A 165 9.94 -0.42 24.52
C ASN A 165 10.43 -0.21 23.08
N VAL A 166 10.29 1.00 22.54
CA VAL A 166 10.83 1.33 21.22
C VAL A 166 12.35 1.34 21.30
N ILE A 167 12.99 0.54 20.45
CA ILE A 167 14.45 0.44 20.32
C ILE A 167 14.90 0.99 18.96
N SER A 168 16.19 1.31 18.83
CA SER A 168 16.75 1.77 17.56
C SER A 168 16.65 0.70 16.47
N LEU A 169 16.69 1.11 15.19
CA LEU A 169 16.76 0.18 14.05
C LEU A 169 17.96 -0.77 14.20
N GLU A 170 19.11 -0.23 14.56
CA GLU A 170 20.33 -1.01 14.81
C GLU A 170 20.10 -2.13 15.84
N ALA A 171 19.56 -1.77 17.02
CA ALA A 171 19.31 -2.75 18.09
C ALA A 171 18.29 -3.81 17.67
N TYR A 172 17.23 -3.41 16.97
CA TYR A 172 16.23 -4.33 16.42
C TYR A 172 16.86 -5.32 15.43
N LEU A 173 17.63 -4.80 14.47
CA LEU A 173 18.20 -5.60 13.38
C LEU A 173 19.24 -6.59 13.89
N LYS A 174 20.13 -6.15 14.79
CA LYS A 174 21.15 -7.03 15.40
C LYS A 174 20.52 -8.15 16.25
N LYS A 175 19.42 -7.85 16.94
CA LYS A 175 18.71 -8.81 17.79
C LYS A 175 17.93 -9.85 16.98
N ASN A 176 17.34 -9.46 15.85
CA ASN A 176 16.31 -10.22 15.16
C ASN A 176 16.75 -10.73 13.77
N ILE A 177 18.06 -10.94 13.53
CA ILE A 177 18.54 -11.48 12.23
C ILE A 177 17.76 -12.75 11.90
N PRO A 178 16.99 -12.81 10.79
CA PRO A 178 16.26 -14.02 10.40
C PRO A 178 17.20 -15.07 9.81
N ALA A 179 16.80 -16.34 9.88
CA ALA A 179 17.50 -17.37 9.12
C ALA A 179 17.35 -17.12 7.61
N ARG A 180 18.40 -17.43 6.86
CA ARG A 180 18.35 -17.46 5.39
C ARG A 180 17.90 -18.84 4.96
N VAL A 181 16.63 -18.95 4.49
CA VAL A 181 15.99 -20.23 4.14
C VAL A 181 15.98 -20.51 2.63
N PHE A 182 16.24 -19.48 1.81
CA PHE A 182 16.36 -19.57 0.36
C PHE A 182 17.54 -18.75 -0.15
N ALA A 183 18.11 -19.15 -1.28
CA ALA A 183 19.10 -18.34 -1.98
C ALA A 183 18.49 -17.02 -2.45
N PRO A 184 19.19 -15.87 -2.31
CA PRO A 184 18.70 -14.57 -2.77
C PRO A 184 18.31 -14.57 -4.23
N GLY A 185 17.22 -13.88 -4.57
CA GLY A 185 16.70 -13.75 -5.92
C GLY A 185 15.88 -14.94 -6.42
N THR A 186 15.70 -16.01 -5.63
CA THR A 186 15.04 -17.23 -6.12
C THR A 186 13.55 -17.30 -5.79
N ILE A 187 13.14 -16.84 -4.61
CA ILE A 187 11.74 -16.93 -4.14
C ILE A 187 11.32 -15.57 -3.57
N GLY A 188 10.14 -15.10 -4.01
CA GLY A 188 9.48 -13.94 -3.41
C GLY A 188 8.88 -14.31 -2.05
N ALA A 189 9.43 -13.75 -0.98
CA ALA A 189 8.94 -13.90 0.39
C ALA A 189 8.94 -12.52 1.07
N TYR A 190 7.77 -12.01 1.38
CA TYR A 190 7.62 -10.70 1.98
C TYR A 190 8.40 -10.60 3.29
N SER A 191 9.23 -9.56 3.44
CA SER A 191 10.09 -9.39 4.60
C SER A 191 10.02 -7.96 5.14
N ASN A 192 9.49 -7.81 6.35
CA ASN A 192 9.56 -6.55 7.10
C ASN A 192 10.99 -6.28 7.57
N TYR A 193 11.70 -7.32 8.01
CA TYR A 193 13.11 -7.22 8.39
C TYR A 193 13.96 -6.67 7.23
N GLY A 194 13.77 -7.19 6.02
CA GLY A 194 14.50 -6.70 4.84
C GLY A 194 14.26 -5.21 4.56
N THR A 195 13.04 -4.72 4.78
CA THR A 195 12.75 -3.29 4.64
C THR A 195 13.39 -2.45 5.76
N ALA A 196 13.33 -2.92 7.01
CA ALA A 196 14.01 -2.27 8.13
C ALA A 196 15.52 -2.22 7.91
N LEU A 197 16.12 -3.30 7.37
CA LEU A 197 17.54 -3.35 7.00
C LEU A 197 17.89 -2.28 5.95
N ALA A 198 17.06 -2.12 4.92
CA ALA A 198 17.24 -1.06 3.92
C ALA A 198 17.14 0.35 4.54
N SER A 199 16.21 0.56 5.48
CA SER A 199 16.11 1.83 6.22
C SER A 199 17.38 2.11 7.03
N TYR A 200 17.94 1.09 7.67
CA TYR A 200 19.19 1.23 8.41
C TYR A 200 20.39 1.51 7.50
N ILE A 201 20.46 0.88 6.32
CA ILE A 201 21.49 1.22 5.31
C ILE A 201 21.38 2.70 4.90
N VAL A 202 20.16 3.24 4.77
CA VAL A 202 19.96 4.68 4.54
C VAL A 202 20.55 5.48 5.70
N GLU A 203 20.31 5.13 6.97
CA GLU A 203 20.93 5.82 8.14
C GLU A 203 22.45 5.78 8.06
N ARG A 204 23.03 4.62 7.79
CA ARG A 204 24.48 4.43 7.75
C ARG A 204 25.16 5.28 6.68
N VAL A 205 24.58 5.30 5.48
CA VAL A 205 25.18 5.95 4.30
C VAL A 205 24.91 7.45 4.27
N SER A 206 23.80 7.89 4.84
CA SER A 206 23.44 9.31 4.94
C SER A 206 24.01 9.99 6.20
N GLU A 207 24.44 9.21 7.20
CA GLU A 207 24.84 9.68 8.54
C GLU A 207 23.70 10.42 9.28
N MET A 208 22.42 10.10 8.91
CA MET A 208 21.22 10.69 9.51
C MET A 208 20.29 9.58 10.00
N PRO A 209 19.57 9.76 11.13
CA PRO A 209 18.47 8.88 11.47
C PRO A 209 17.46 8.77 10.32
N PHE A 210 16.90 7.57 10.06
CA PHE A 210 16.03 7.35 8.91
C PHE A 210 14.83 8.32 8.88
N TYR A 211 14.18 8.55 10.02
CA TYR A 211 13.07 9.51 10.09
C TYR A 211 13.48 10.92 9.68
N GLU A 212 14.68 11.37 10.09
CA GLU A 212 15.19 12.70 9.75
C GLU A 212 15.56 12.79 8.27
N TYR A 213 16.15 11.71 7.72
CA TYR A 213 16.42 11.64 6.29
C TYR A 213 15.14 11.81 5.46
N VAL A 214 14.06 11.06 5.81
CA VAL A 214 12.79 11.14 5.09
C VAL A 214 12.13 12.51 5.26
N GLU A 215 12.12 13.05 6.48
CA GLU A 215 11.58 14.39 6.75
C GLU A 215 12.29 15.48 5.92
N THR A 216 13.63 15.41 5.86
CA THR A 216 14.43 16.41 5.17
C THR A 216 14.38 16.28 3.65
N ASN A 217 14.47 15.04 3.14
CA ASN A 217 14.69 14.81 1.71
C ASN A 217 13.43 14.42 0.94
N ILE A 218 12.32 14.10 1.63
CA ILE A 218 11.06 13.72 0.99
C ILE A 218 9.89 14.55 1.51
N PHE A 219 9.62 14.55 2.82
CA PHE A 219 8.42 15.20 3.34
C PHE A 219 8.47 16.72 3.19
N SER A 220 9.59 17.34 3.58
CA SER A 220 9.75 18.79 3.48
C SER A 220 9.69 19.31 2.04
N PRO A 221 10.40 18.74 1.04
CA PRO A 221 10.27 19.15 -0.35
C PRO A 221 8.89 18.96 -0.96
N LEU A 222 8.10 18.01 -0.44
CA LEU A 222 6.74 17.72 -0.90
C LEU A 222 5.67 18.40 -0.03
N GLU A 223 6.08 19.26 0.93
CA GLU A 223 5.19 19.98 1.86
C GLU A 223 4.26 19.03 2.67
N MET A 224 4.72 17.79 2.95
CA MET A 224 3.99 16.79 3.74
C MET A 224 4.16 17.08 5.24
N THR A 225 3.54 18.16 5.72
CA THR A 225 3.70 18.66 7.10
C THR A 225 3.09 17.79 8.18
N HIS A 226 2.15 16.89 7.81
CA HIS A 226 1.45 15.97 8.71
C HIS A 226 1.89 14.51 8.46
N ALA A 227 3.17 14.29 8.14
CA ALA A 227 3.76 12.97 7.95
C ALA A 227 5.04 12.83 8.77
N THR A 228 5.23 11.69 9.43
CA THR A 228 6.45 11.42 10.19
C THR A 228 6.72 9.92 10.34
N PHE A 229 8.01 9.58 10.46
CA PHE A 229 8.46 8.24 10.90
C PHE A 229 8.90 8.21 12.36
N ARG A 230 8.80 9.33 13.08
CA ARG A 230 9.24 9.40 14.48
C ARG A 230 8.41 8.47 15.37
N GLN A 231 9.09 7.76 16.24
CA GLN A 231 8.53 6.92 17.28
C GLN A 231 9.26 7.22 18.61
N PRO A 232 8.58 7.63 19.67
CA PRO A 232 7.14 7.93 19.73
C PRO A 232 6.77 9.13 18.84
N LEU A 233 5.46 9.24 18.54
CA LEU A 233 4.93 10.33 17.73
C LEU A 233 5.22 11.70 18.39
N PRO A 234 5.65 12.73 17.65
CA PRO A 234 5.82 14.08 18.16
C PRO A 234 4.54 14.62 18.79
N THR A 235 4.68 15.42 19.85
CA THR A 235 3.53 15.89 20.67
C THR A 235 2.55 16.72 19.85
N ASP A 236 3.03 17.54 18.93
CA ASP A 236 2.24 18.36 18.03
C ASP A 236 1.40 17.57 17.02
N LEU A 237 1.82 16.35 16.69
CA LEU A 237 1.08 15.43 15.80
C LEU A 237 0.26 14.41 16.59
N ALA A 238 0.54 14.22 17.88
CA ALA A 238 -0.09 13.15 18.67
C ALA A 238 -1.60 13.36 18.85
N GLU A 239 -2.05 14.62 18.90
CA GLU A 239 -3.46 14.98 19.07
C GLU A 239 -4.30 14.66 17.83
N ASP A 240 -3.68 14.61 16.65
CA ASP A 240 -4.34 14.34 15.39
C ASP A 240 -4.37 12.84 15.03
N MET A 241 -3.79 11.98 15.89
CA MET A 241 -3.68 10.54 15.62
C MET A 241 -5.01 9.82 15.83
N SER A 242 -5.47 9.13 14.79
CA SER A 242 -6.67 8.27 14.89
C SER A 242 -6.44 7.07 15.81
N SER A 243 -7.48 6.67 16.53
CA SER A 243 -7.49 5.45 17.35
C SER A 243 -7.64 4.20 16.48
N GLY A 244 -6.95 3.12 16.87
CA GLY A 244 -7.08 1.81 16.25
C GLY A 244 -8.13 0.97 16.97
N TYR A 245 -8.96 0.23 16.22
CA TYR A 245 -10.05 -0.58 16.76
C TYR A 245 -9.98 -2.01 16.22
N ASN A 246 -10.36 -2.96 17.07
CA ASN A 246 -10.61 -4.34 16.69
C ASN A 246 -12.11 -4.61 16.78
N TYR A 247 -12.69 -5.15 15.73
CA TYR A 247 -14.07 -5.64 15.75
C TYR A 247 -14.07 -7.10 16.25
N SER A 248 -14.80 -7.37 17.33
CA SER A 248 -14.93 -8.69 17.96
C SER A 248 -16.37 -9.17 17.99
#